data_45c7960b3298a63ace48a415950ba4a8
#
_entry.id   45c7960b3298a63ace48a415950ba4a8
#
_cell.length_a   1.000
_cell.length_b   1.000
_cell.length_c   1.000
_cell.angle_alpha   90.00
_cell.angle_beta   90.00
_cell.angle_gamma   90.00
#
_symmetry.space_group_name_H-M   'P 1'
#
loop_
_entity.id
_entity.type
_entity.pdbx_description
1 polymer ?
#
loop_
_entity_poly.entity_id
_entity_poly.type
_entity_poly.pdbx_seq_one_letter_code
_entity_poly.pdbx_strand_id
1 'polypeptide(L)'
;MSQEDPGPELLFIAGERVEPDGGYYEVVDPATEEIVGLAPEASRAQVDAAMDAARTAFAAWSRTKPEERAAILDRAAALIARDAEAHTRLARRESGATTATARGMQVAVAAARFRRYARGALEPVERALPPQINEAGPMGPSSVLGALAVRRPVGVVACVTSYNNPWANPAGKIAPALALGNTVVVKPAPQDPLSVYAMARALAEAGVPDGVVNVVTGSSPAVGEAVVGSPEVDMVSFTGSTAVGQAIGAVCGGMLKRQLMELGGKGAALVFDDLDERGLAAAVRGIGTTFSFYSGQICTAPTRVLVQRAIHDRLVAGLAGYAGALTVGHPADRGTVVGPVVSAAHRDRVEGYVSLGRDEGARVVAGGERPDGPGLERGFYVAPTLLVDCAPGMRVVREEIFGPVVVVLPFDDEDEAVALANDTDYGLIDYVWSGDMARAFRVAGRLRSGGVGINTIGRNMEAPFGGFKRSGIGRDVGSYALHAYSELQALVWPGG
;
A
#
# COMPACT_ATOMS: atom_id res chain seq x y z
N MET A 1 -19.25 -29.85 -7.27
CA MET A 1 -20.20 -28.79 -7.63
C MET A 1 -19.52 -27.96 -8.70
N SER A 2 -20.04 -27.99 -9.94
CA SER A 2 -19.57 -27.14 -11.04
C SER A 2 -19.68 -25.70 -10.57
N GLN A 3 -18.55 -24.98 -10.52
CA GLN A 3 -18.58 -23.53 -10.40
C GLN A 3 -19.22 -23.04 -11.71
N GLU A 4 -20.46 -22.55 -11.63
CA GLU A 4 -21.00 -21.71 -12.67
C GLU A 4 -20.03 -20.57 -12.86
N ASP A 5 -19.60 -20.35 -14.09
CA ASP A 5 -18.84 -19.17 -14.48
C ASP A 5 -19.69 -17.95 -14.08
N PRO A 6 -19.25 -17.09 -13.14
CA PRO A 6 -20.10 -16.01 -12.65
C PRO A 6 -20.39 -14.94 -13.72
N GLY A 7 -19.99 -15.19 -14.96
CA GLY A 7 -20.06 -14.24 -16.06
C GLY A 7 -19.08 -13.06 -15.86
N PRO A 8 -19.07 -12.09 -16.81
CA PRO A 8 -18.23 -10.93 -16.69
C PRO A 8 -18.65 -10.04 -15.50
N GLU A 9 -17.67 -9.40 -14.85
CA GLU A 9 -17.95 -8.42 -13.80
C GLU A 9 -18.52 -7.14 -14.42
N LEU A 10 -19.32 -6.39 -13.66
CA LEU A 10 -19.95 -5.15 -14.09
C LEU A 10 -19.40 -3.97 -13.27
N LEU A 11 -19.46 -2.75 -13.81
CA LEU A 11 -19.17 -1.54 -13.05
C LEU A 11 -20.12 -1.43 -11.87
N PHE A 12 -19.67 -0.84 -10.77
CA PHE A 12 -20.50 -0.59 -9.59
C PHE A 12 -20.68 0.93 -9.41
N ILE A 13 -21.82 1.46 -9.83
CA ILE A 13 -22.11 2.89 -9.87
C ILE A 13 -23.48 3.15 -9.24
N ALA A 14 -23.55 4.08 -8.30
CA ALA A 14 -24.79 4.48 -7.63
C ALA A 14 -25.57 3.31 -6.98
N GLY A 15 -24.86 2.29 -6.47
CA GLY A 15 -25.46 1.09 -5.90
C GLY A 15 -25.85 0.01 -6.92
N GLU A 16 -25.76 0.31 -8.19
CA GLU A 16 -26.19 -0.55 -9.31
C GLU A 16 -25.01 -1.24 -9.97
N ARG A 17 -25.27 -2.43 -10.57
CA ARG A 17 -24.35 -3.11 -11.48
C ARG A 17 -24.62 -2.62 -12.89
N VAL A 18 -23.65 -1.91 -13.49
CA VAL A 18 -23.81 -1.21 -14.77
C VAL A 18 -22.95 -1.88 -15.85
N GLU A 19 -23.55 -2.20 -17.00
CA GLU A 19 -22.83 -2.71 -18.17
C GLU A 19 -21.78 -1.70 -18.64
N PRO A 20 -20.54 -2.15 -18.96
CA PRO A 20 -19.50 -1.23 -19.43
C PRO A 20 -19.70 -0.85 -20.89
N ASP A 21 -19.59 0.43 -21.21
CA ASP A 21 -19.63 0.90 -22.59
C ASP A 21 -18.37 0.51 -23.38
N GLY A 22 -17.22 0.34 -22.70
CA GLY A 22 -15.93 0.01 -23.31
C GLY A 22 -15.69 -1.49 -23.51
N GLY A 23 -16.67 -2.34 -23.16
CA GLY A 23 -16.49 -3.79 -23.18
C GLY A 23 -15.73 -4.31 -21.97
N TYR A 24 -14.91 -5.35 -22.17
CA TYR A 24 -14.25 -6.07 -21.08
C TYR A 24 -12.79 -6.36 -21.40
N TYR A 25 -11.98 -6.54 -20.37
CA TYR A 25 -10.61 -7.03 -20.48
C TYR A 25 -10.37 -8.25 -19.56
N GLU A 26 -9.41 -9.07 -19.94
CA GLU A 26 -9.07 -10.30 -19.23
C GLU A 26 -8.24 -10.01 -18.00
N VAL A 27 -8.59 -10.64 -16.87
CA VAL A 27 -7.77 -10.74 -15.66
C VAL A 27 -7.11 -12.09 -15.66
N VAL A 28 -5.78 -12.12 -15.63
CA VAL A 28 -4.97 -13.33 -15.82
C VAL A 28 -4.41 -13.81 -14.50
N ASP A 29 -4.48 -15.12 -14.26
CA ASP A 29 -3.82 -15.77 -13.11
C ASP A 29 -2.29 -15.81 -13.37
N PRO A 30 -1.47 -15.11 -12.55
CA PRO A 30 -0.02 -15.07 -12.76
C PRO A 30 0.69 -16.41 -12.65
N ALA A 31 0.06 -17.41 -12.02
CA ALA A 31 0.64 -18.72 -11.81
C ALA A 31 0.41 -19.68 -12.97
N THR A 32 -0.72 -19.56 -13.66
CA THR A 32 -1.15 -20.51 -14.72
C THR A 32 -1.29 -19.86 -16.08
N GLU A 33 -1.33 -18.54 -16.14
CA GLU A 33 -1.65 -17.74 -17.33
C GLU A 33 -3.08 -17.98 -17.85
N GLU A 34 -3.96 -18.54 -17.03
CA GLU A 34 -5.37 -18.74 -17.33
C GLU A 34 -6.18 -17.49 -16.96
N ILE A 35 -7.31 -17.32 -17.64
CA ILE A 35 -8.25 -16.23 -17.33
C ILE A 35 -8.93 -16.50 -15.98
N VAL A 36 -8.83 -15.55 -15.06
CA VAL A 36 -9.55 -15.54 -13.76
C VAL A 36 -10.98 -15.10 -13.94
N GLY A 37 -11.19 -14.10 -14.80
CA GLY A 37 -12.46 -13.48 -15.10
C GLY A 37 -12.29 -12.29 -16.03
N LEU A 38 -13.42 -11.67 -16.39
CA LEU A 38 -13.47 -10.48 -17.25
C LEU A 38 -13.83 -9.26 -16.38
N ALA A 39 -13.02 -8.21 -16.48
CA ALA A 39 -13.25 -6.94 -15.81
C ALA A 39 -13.80 -5.89 -16.80
N PRO A 40 -14.70 -4.99 -16.35
CA PRO A 40 -15.33 -4.01 -17.23
C PRO A 40 -14.38 -2.85 -17.58
N GLU A 41 -14.51 -2.34 -18.82
CA GLU A 41 -13.87 -1.11 -19.31
C GLU A 41 -14.86 0.05 -19.24
N ALA A 42 -14.66 0.96 -18.26
CA ALA A 42 -15.50 2.14 -18.12
C ALA A 42 -15.24 3.16 -19.23
N SER A 43 -16.31 3.72 -19.79
CA SER A 43 -16.23 4.93 -20.62
C SER A 43 -16.01 6.18 -19.77
N ARG A 44 -15.62 7.30 -20.41
CA ARG A 44 -15.53 8.60 -19.75
C ARG A 44 -16.87 9.00 -19.11
N ALA A 45 -17.98 8.78 -19.82
CA ALA A 45 -19.32 9.12 -19.31
C ALA A 45 -19.69 8.30 -18.06
N GLN A 46 -19.26 7.03 -17.99
CA GLN A 46 -19.48 6.19 -16.83
C GLN A 46 -18.61 6.60 -15.63
N VAL A 47 -17.38 7.07 -15.87
CA VAL A 47 -16.55 7.68 -14.81
C VAL A 47 -17.23 8.95 -14.28
N ASP A 48 -17.69 9.83 -15.15
CA ASP A 48 -18.39 11.05 -14.77
C ASP A 48 -19.67 10.73 -13.97
N ALA A 49 -20.47 9.73 -14.39
CA ALA A 49 -21.63 9.26 -13.64
C ALA A 49 -21.29 8.73 -12.24
N ALA A 50 -20.17 8.02 -12.08
CA ALA A 50 -19.70 7.57 -10.77
C ALA A 50 -19.30 8.74 -9.86
N MET A 51 -18.71 9.80 -10.41
CA MET A 51 -18.37 11.03 -9.69
C MET A 51 -19.61 11.79 -9.25
N ASP A 52 -20.59 11.95 -10.14
CA ASP A 52 -21.87 12.61 -9.83
C ASP A 52 -22.65 11.86 -8.75
N ALA A 53 -22.66 10.51 -8.81
CA ALA A 53 -23.25 9.66 -7.80
C ALA A 53 -22.58 9.87 -6.42
N ALA A 54 -21.24 9.87 -6.38
CA ALA A 54 -20.48 10.11 -5.17
C ALA A 54 -20.75 11.52 -4.60
N ARG A 55 -20.77 12.56 -5.45
CA ARG A 55 -21.07 13.93 -5.04
C ARG A 55 -22.49 14.06 -4.49
N THR A 56 -23.46 13.45 -5.13
CA THR A 56 -24.87 13.45 -4.68
C THR A 56 -25.01 12.75 -3.33
N ALA A 57 -24.43 11.57 -3.18
CA ALA A 57 -24.50 10.79 -1.94
C ALA A 57 -23.78 11.48 -0.77
N PHE A 58 -22.74 12.26 -1.02
CA PHE A 58 -21.98 12.98 0.00
C PHE A 58 -22.85 13.87 0.88
N ALA A 59 -23.85 14.56 0.30
CA ALA A 59 -24.70 15.49 1.02
C ALA A 59 -25.47 14.82 2.18
N ALA A 60 -25.90 13.57 2.01
CA ALA A 60 -26.60 12.79 3.03
C ALA A 60 -25.60 12.04 3.93
N TRP A 61 -24.61 11.33 3.32
CA TRP A 61 -23.66 10.50 4.03
C TRP A 61 -22.80 11.27 5.03
N SER A 62 -22.36 12.48 4.68
CA SER A 62 -21.58 13.34 5.58
C SER A 62 -22.30 13.74 6.86
N ARG A 63 -23.64 13.67 6.86
CA ARG A 63 -24.51 13.99 8.02
C ARG A 63 -24.95 12.75 8.78
N THR A 64 -24.67 11.53 8.28
CA THR A 64 -24.99 10.28 8.97
C THR A 64 -24.26 10.26 10.32
N LYS A 65 -24.94 9.77 11.35
CA LYS A 65 -24.36 9.71 12.70
C LYS A 65 -23.11 8.82 12.73
N PRO A 66 -22.09 9.19 13.51
CA PRO A 66 -20.87 8.38 13.66
C PRO A 66 -21.17 6.91 14.04
N GLU A 67 -22.15 6.68 14.92
CA GLU A 67 -22.52 5.35 15.39
C GLU A 67 -23.11 4.49 14.26
N GLU A 68 -23.86 5.09 13.35
CA GLU A 68 -24.44 4.40 12.20
C GLU A 68 -23.34 4.02 11.19
N ARG A 69 -22.42 4.95 10.88
CA ARG A 69 -21.26 4.65 10.06
C ARG A 69 -20.39 3.54 10.66
N ALA A 70 -20.15 3.61 11.97
CA ALA A 70 -19.42 2.58 12.72
C ALA A 70 -20.08 1.21 12.59
N ALA A 71 -21.38 1.13 12.78
CA ALA A 71 -22.14 -0.13 12.67
C ALA A 71 -22.10 -0.72 11.25
N ILE A 72 -22.18 0.12 10.21
CA ILE A 72 -22.05 -0.32 8.82
C ILE A 72 -20.64 -0.88 8.55
N LEU A 73 -19.60 -0.18 8.97
CA LEU A 73 -18.21 -0.63 8.78
C LEU A 73 -17.90 -1.93 9.54
N ASP A 74 -18.47 -2.12 10.73
CA ASP A 74 -18.30 -3.34 11.50
C ASP A 74 -19.02 -4.53 10.84
N ARG A 75 -20.23 -4.31 10.30
CA ARG A 75 -20.94 -5.32 9.48
C ARG A 75 -20.13 -5.67 8.22
N ALA A 76 -19.56 -4.69 7.53
CA ALA A 76 -18.71 -4.93 6.36
C ALA A 76 -17.51 -5.82 6.72
N ALA A 77 -16.85 -5.54 7.86
CA ALA A 77 -15.77 -6.38 8.36
C ALA A 77 -16.21 -7.82 8.65
N ALA A 78 -17.42 -8.00 9.20
CA ALA A 78 -17.99 -9.32 9.47
C ALA A 78 -18.29 -10.09 8.18
N LEU A 79 -18.86 -9.42 7.17
CA LEU A 79 -19.15 -10.01 5.85
C LEU A 79 -17.89 -10.42 5.10
N ILE A 80 -16.86 -9.56 5.08
CA ILE A 80 -15.54 -9.90 4.50
C ILE A 80 -14.94 -11.13 5.20
N ALA A 81 -15.06 -11.21 6.52
CA ALA A 81 -14.55 -12.35 7.29
C ALA A 81 -15.40 -13.62 7.09
N ARG A 82 -16.72 -13.50 6.91
CA ARG A 82 -17.63 -14.62 6.59
C ARG A 82 -17.20 -15.33 5.32
N ASP A 83 -16.90 -14.58 4.27
CA ASP A 83 -16.59 -15.11 2.94
C ASP A 83 -15.07 -15.21 2.67
N ALA A 84 -14.26 -15.18 3.75
CA ALA A 84 -12.79 -15.11 3.68
C ALA A 84 -12.15 -16.18 2.79
N GLU A 85 -12.71 -17.39 2.72
CA GLU A 85 -12.16 -18.45 1.88
C GLU A 85 -12.33 -18.16 0.39
N ALA A 86 -13.51 -17.69 -0.03
CA ALA A 86 -13.77 -17.31 -1.41
C ALA A 86 -12.88 -16.10 -1.81
N HIS A 87 -12.80 -15.11 -0.94
CA HIS A 87 -11.96 -13.93 -1.14
C HIS A 87 -10.46 -14.29 -1.20
N THR A 88 -10.01 -15.25 -0.38
CA THR A 88 -8.63 -15.74 -0.43
C THR A 88 -8.31 -16.41 -1.77
N ARG A 89 -9.23 -17.27 -2.27
CA ARG A 89 -9.06 -17.90 -3.58
C ARG A 89 -8.98 -16.88 -4.72
N LEU A 90 -9.87 -15.87 -4.70
CA LEU A 90 -9.88 -14.81 -5.69
C LEU A 90 -8.59 -13.99 -5.64
N ALA A 91 -8.22 -13.45 -4.49
CA ALA A 91 -6.99 -12.67 -4.29
C ALA A 91 -5.75 -13.42 -4.76
N ARG A 92 -5.65 -14.74 -4.46
CA ARG A 92 -4.55 -15.58 -4.92
C ARG A 92 -4.48 -15.66 -6.44
N ARG A 93 -5.62 -15.88 -7.10
CA ARG A 93 -5.68 -16.03 -8.56
C ARG A 93 -5.40 -14.73 -9.31
N GLU A 94 -5.86 -13.60 -8.81
CA GLU A 94 -5.60 -12.30 -9.45
C GLU A 94 -4.16 -11.83 -9.28
N SER A 95 -3.58 -12.10 -8.12
CA SER A 95 -2.33 -11.43 -7.72
C SER A 95 -1.10 -12.34 -7.64
N GLY A 96 -1.28 -13.66 -7.73
CA GLY A 96 -0.20 -14.62 -7.53
C GLY A 96 0.27 -14.78 -6.07
N ALA A 97 -0.40 -14.15 -5.11
CA ALA A 97 -0.09 -14.28 -3.69
C ALA A 97 -0.29 -15.72 -3.21
N THR A 98 0.60 -16.26 -2.37
CA THR A 98 0.38 -17.57 -1.75
C THR A 98 -0.91 -17.58 -0.94
N THR A 99 -1.51 -18.75 -0.74
CA THR A 99 -2.74 -18.87 0.06
C THR A 99 -2.57 -18.27 1.47
N ALA A 100 -1.40 -18.44 2.08
CA ALA A 100 -1.10 -17.85 3.39
C ALA A 100 -1.09 -16.31 3.35
N THR A 101 -0.46 -15.73 2.34
CA THR A 101 -0.42 -14.28 2.12
C THR A 101 -1.79 -13.72 1.80
N ALA A 102 -2.52 -14.32 0.87
CA ALA A 102 -3.87 -13.89 0.49
C ALA A 102 -4.83 -13.91 1.70
N ARG A 103 -4.79 -14.96 2.50
CA ARG A 103 -5.62 -15.07 3.70
C ARG A 103 -5.21 -14.11 4.80
N GLY A 104 -3.93 -14.14 5.20
CA GLY A 104 -3.43 -13.46 6.40
C GLY A 104 -3.14 -11.98 6.19
N MET A 105 -2.57 -11.61 5.05
CA MET A 105 -2.08 -10.25 4.79
C MET A 105 -2.99 -9.44 3.88
N GLN A 106 -3.95 -10.08 3.20
CA GLN A 106 -4.91 -9.41 2.34
C GLN A 106 -6.30 -9.38 3.00
N VAL A 107 -7.02 -10.48 2.99
CA VAL A 107 -8.43 -10.55 3.43
C VAL A 107 -8.58 -10.26 4.92
N ALA A 108 -7.77 -10.90 5.77
CA ALA A 108 -7.83 -10.67 7.21
C ALA A 108 -7.45 -9.22 7.59
N VAL A 109 -6.46 -8.63 6.90
CA VAL A 109 -6.07 -7.23 7.11
C VAL A 109 -7.18 -6.29 6.65
N ALA A 110 -7.87 -6.57 5.53
CA ALA A 110 -9.01 -5.77 5.08
C ALA A 110 -10.12 -5.74 6.14
N ALA A 111 -10.54 -6.92 6.63
CA ALA A 111 -11.54 -7.00 7.70
C ALA A 111 -11.10 -6.27 8.98
N ALA A 112 -9.83 -6.40 9.37
CA ALA A 112 -9.27 -5.69 10.52
C ALA A 112 -9.29 -4.17 10.34
N ARG A 113 -9.00 -3.65 9.12
CA ARG A 113 -9.07 -2.23 8.79
C ARG A 113 -10.49 -1.68 8.90
N PHE A 114 -11.48 -2.38 8.37
CA PHE A 114 -12.88 -1.96 8.53
C PHE A 114 -13.28 -1.92 10.01
N ARG A 115 -12.92 -2.91 10.85
CA ARG A 115 -13.14 -2.86 12.30
C ARG A 115 -12.40 -1.73 12.99
N ARG A 116 -11.15 -1.47 12.60
CA ARG A 116 -10.38 -0.35 13.15
C ARG A 116 -11.06 0.98 12.88
N TYR A 117 -11.53 1.20 11.66
CA TYR A 117 -12.17 2.45 11.28
C TYR A 117 -13.65 2.54 11.65
N ALA A 118 -14.32 1.43 11.94
CA ALA A 118 -15.59 1.45 12.68
C ALA A 118 -15.41 2.14 14.05
N ARG A 119 -14.36 1.77 14.80
CA ARG A 119 -14.00 2.49 16.02
C ARG A 119 -13.52 3.91 15.74
N GLY A 120 -12.79 4.12 14.64
CA GLY A 120 -12.31 5.43 14.20
C GLY A 120 -13.44 6.43 13.91
N ALA A 121 -14.59 5.97 13.45
CA ALA A 121 -15.77 6.82 13.25
C ALA A 121 -16.27 7.47 14.56
N LEU A 122 -16.00 6.82 15.70
CA LEU A 122 -16.39 7.28 17.03
C LEU A 122 -15.31 8.13 17.73
N GLU A 123 -14.13 8.32 17.10
CA GLU A 123 -13.11 9.20 17.66
C GLU A 123 -13.59 10.66 17.64
N PRO A 124 -13.29 11.46 18.70
CA PRO A 124 -13.71 12.85 18.75
C PRO A 124 -13.22 13.64 17.55
N VAL A 125 -14.13 14.32 16.86
CA VAL A 125 -13.80 15.22 15.74
C VAL A 125 -13.57 16.65 16.17
N GLU A 126 -13.93 16.99 17.40
CA GLU A 126 -13.85 18.33 17.98
C GLU A 126 -12.73 18.40 19.04
N ARG A 127 -11.96 19.46 19.00
CA ARG A 127 -10.93 19.78 20.00
C ARG A 127 -11.11 21.20 20.48
N ALA A 128 -11.39 21.38 21.77
CA ALA A 128 -11.40 22.69 22.41
C ALA A 128 -9.98 23.28 22.43
N LEU A 129 -9.87 24.55 22.07
CA LEU A 129 -8.63 25.31 22.13
C LEU A 129 -8.64 26.21 23.38
N PRO A 130 -7.47 26.55 23.93
CA PRO A 130 -7.43 27.51 25.05
C PRO A 130 -8.10 28.81 24.67
N PRO A 131 -8.92 29.41 25.57
CA PRO A 131 -9.51 30.72 25.33
C PRO A 131 -8.43 31.79 25.19
N GLN A 132 -8.64 32.73 24.30
CA GLN A 132 -7.74 33.86 24.06
C GLN A 132 -8.39 35.16 24.57
N ILE A 133 -7.62 35.96 25.30
CA ILE A 133 -8.02 37.33 25.67
C ILE A 133 -7.48 38.27 24.62
N ASN A 134 -8.35 39.00 23.97
CA ASN A 134 -8.02 40.13 23.11
C ASN A 134 -8.06 41.41 23.93
N GLU A 135 -6.98 42.16 23.96
CA GLU A 135 -6.96 43.49 24.59
C GLU A 135 -7.74 44.51 23.77
N ALA A 136 -8.24 45.56 24.43
CA ALA A 136 -8.91 46.63 23.74
C ALA A 136 -7.98 47.33 22.71
N GLY A 137 -8.45 47.54 21.49
CA GLY A 137 -7.67 48.11 20.40
C GLY A 137 -8.54 48.65 19.28
N PRO A 138 -7.94 48.98 18.11
CA PRO A 138 -8.67 49.51 16.95
C PRO A 138 -9.79 48.58 16.43
N MET A 139 -9.71 47.29 16.74
CA MET A 139 -10.69 46.27 16.32
C MET A 139 -11.84 46.07 17.29
N GLY A 140 -11.84 46.75 18.46
CA GLY A 140 -12.92 46.68 19.42
C GLY A 140 -12.46 46.68 20.88
N PRO A 141 -13.40 46.54 21.83
CA PRO A 141 -13.09 46.47 23.25
C PRO A 141 -12.41 45.14 23.62
N SER A 142 -11.86 45.05 24.82
CA SER A 142 -11.32 43.80 25.36
C SER A 142 -12.41 42.70 25.35
N SER A 143 -12.03 41.51 24.91
CA SER A 143 -12.93 40.37 24.78
C SER A 143 -12.24 39.07 25.02
N VAL A 144 -12.99 38.07 25.48
CA VAL A 144 -12.54 36.67 25.53
C VAL A 144 -13.09 35.95 24.30
N LEU A 145 -12.22 35.19 23.61
CA LEU A 145 -12.64 34.36 22.49
C LEU A 145 -12.50 32.87 22.86
N GLY A 146 -13.58 32.13 22.73
CA GLY A 146 -13.55 30.66 22.73
C GLY A 146 -13.31 30.14 21.31
N ALA A 147 -12.69 28.98 21.20
CA ALA A 147 -12.48 28.35 19.90
C ALA A 147 -12.52 26.82 19.96
N LEU A 148 -13.01 26.21 18.86
CA LEU A 148 -12.93 24.79 18.58
C LEU A 148 -12.21 24.57 17.24
N ALA A 149 -11.37 23.54 17.19
CA ALA A 149 -10.93 22.94 15.92
C ALA A 149 -11.81 21.71 15.65
N VAL A 150 -12.49 21.69 14.51
CA VAL A 150 -13.44 20.64 14.14
C VAL A 150 -12.96 19.96 12.87
N ARG A 151 -12.87 18.63 12.87
CA ARG A 151 -12.60 17.84 11.66
C ARG A 151 -13.89 17.65 10.87
N ARG A 152 -13.85 17.98 9.59
CA ARG A 152 -14.93 17.79 8.63
C ARG A 152 -14.48 16.78 7.56
N PRO A 153 -15.39 15.98 6.97
CA PRO A 153 -15.02 15.16 5.81
C PRO A 153 -14.50 16.04 4.67
N VAL A 154 -13.50 15.53 3.94
CA VAL A 154 -12.93 16.23 2.77
C VAL A 154 -13.96 16.38 1.64
N GLY A 155 -14.77 15.34 1.40
CA GLY A 155 -15.72 15.30 0.30
C GLY A 155 -15.71 13.99 -0.47
N VAL A 156 -15.56 14.07 -1.79
CA VAL A 156 -15.41 12.92 -2.69
C VAL A 156 -13.94 12.54 -2.80
N VAL A 157 -13.63 11.28 -2.50
CA VAL A 157 -12.26 10.74 -2.54
C VAL A 157 -12.09 9.78 -3.70
N ALA A 158 -11.15 10.07 -4.59
CA ALA A 158 -10.67 9.12 -5.57
C ALA A 158 -9.66 8.16 -4.92
N CYS A 159 -10.03 6.89 -4.79
CA CYS A 159 -9.17 5.84 -4.26
C CYS A 159 -8.54 5.06 -5.43
N VAL A 160 -7.28 5.35 -5.77
CA VAL A 160 -6.56 4.66 -6.84
C VAL A 160 -5.56 3.70 -6.19
N THR A 161 -5.72 2.38 -6.44
CA THR A 161 -5.02 1.34 -5.69
C THR A 161 -4.03 0.56 -6.54
N SER A 162 -3.03 -0.02 -5.88
CA SER A 162 -1.99 -0.85 -6.48
C SER A 162 -2.39 -2.33 -6.50
N TYR A 163 -1.77 -3.09 -7.39
CA TYR A 163 -2.07 -4.51 -7.58
C TYR A 163 -1.55 -5.44 -6.47
N ASN A 164 -0.53 -5.01 -5.71
CA ASN A 164 0.13 -5.92 -4.78
C ASN A 164 -0.67 -6.21 -3.50
N ASN A 165 -1.76 -5.49 -3.28
CA ASN A 165 -2.62 -5.68 -2.10
C ASN A 165 -4.11 -5.47 -2.44
N PRO A 166 -4.76 -6.35 -3.23
CA PRO A 166 -6.11 -6.15 -3.77
C PRO A 166 -7.22 -6.05 -2.71
N TRP A 167 -6.98 -6.49 -1.50
CA TRP A 167 -7.92 -6.36 -0.36
C TRP A 167 -7.45 -5.32 0.65
N ALA A 168 -6.19 -5.43 1.10
CA ALA A 168 -5.70 -4.59 2.17
C ALA A 168 -5.56 -3.12 1.74
N ASN A 169 -5.08 -2.85 0.53
CA ASN A 169 -4.89 -1.47 0.05
C ASN A 169 -6.23 -0.74 -0.14
N PRO A 170 -7.22 -1.25 -0.90
CA PRO A 170 -8.52 -0.60 -1.01
C PRO A 170 -9.20 -0.40 0.35
N ALA A 171 -9.19 -1.42 1.22
CA ALA A 171 -9.77 -1.29 2.57
C ALA A 171 -9.11 -0.17 3.39
N GLY A 172 -7.78 0.05 3.23
CA GLY A 172 -7.05 1.13 3.89
C GLY A 172 -7.46 2.53 3.42
N LYS A 173 -8.03 2.65 2.23
CA LYS A 173 -8.50 3.93 1.66
C LYS A 173 -10.01 4.13 1.88
N ILE A 174 -10.79 3.10 1.61
CA ILE A 174 -12.25 3.14 1.71
C ILE A 174 -12.70 3.30 3.17
N ALA A 175 -12.18 2.46 4.08
CA ALA A 175 -12.69 2.43 5.45
C ALA A 175 -12.48 3.76 6.22
N PRO A 176 -11.30 4.43 6.22
CA PRO A 176 -11.14 5.72 6.88
C PRO A 176 -11.93 6.83 6.20
N ALA A 177 -12.07 6.81 4.86
CA ALA A 177 -12.90 7.76 4.14
C ALA A 177 -14.36 7.68 4.59
N LEU A 178 -14.95 6.48 4.57
CA LEU A 178 -16.33 6.24 5.00
C LEU A 178 -16.56 6.55 6.49
N ALA A 179 -15.60 6.20 7.35
CA ALA A 179 -15.67 6.48 8.79
C ALA A 179 -15.89 7.96 9.09
N LEU A 180 -15.31 8.84 8.31
CA LEU A 180 -15.43 10.29 8.45
C LEU A 180 -16.60 10.91 7.68
N GLY A 181 -17.33 10.11 6.88
CA GLY A 181 -18.46 10.60 6.10
C GLY A 181 -18.10 11.11 4.70
N ASN A 182 -16.91 10.74 4.19
CA ASN A 182 -16.56 10.94 2.78
C ASN A 182 -17.21 9.87 1.91
N THR A 183 -17.42 10.17 0.62
CA THR A 183 -17.77 9.20 -0.41
C THR A 183 -16.55 8.85 -1.25
N VAL A 184 -16.58 7.68 -1.91
CA VAL A 184 -15.42 7.20 -2.65
C VAL A 184 -15.76 6.75 -4.07
N VAL A 185 -14.84 7.03 -5.00
CA VAL A 185 -14.78 6.38 -6.30
C VAL A 185 -13.46 5.61 -6.35
N VAL A 186 -13.55 4.29 -6.48
CA VAL A 186 -12.40 3.38 -6.43
C VAL A 186 -12.01 2.97 -7.83
N LYS A 187 -10.74 3.19 -8.17
CA LYS A 187 -10.11 2.70 -9.41
C LYS A 187 -9.00 1.71 -9.03
N PRO A 188 -9.28 0.40 -9.03
CA PRO A 188 -8.24 -0.61 -8.77
C PRO A 188 -7.22 -0.70 -9.91
N ALA A 189 -6.09 -1.34 -9.62
CA ALA A 189 -5.16 -1.72 -10.66
C ALA A 189 -5.82 -2.69 -11.67
N PRO A 190 -5.45 -2.65 -12.96
CA PRO A 190 -6.09 -3.50 -13.96
C PRO A 190 -5.78 -4.99 -13.79
N GLN A 191 -4.73 -5.34 -13.05
CA GLN A 191 -4.32 -6.74 -12.84
C GLN A 191 -5.24 -7.50 -11.88
N ASP A 192 -5.84 -6.80 -10.89
CA ASP A 192 -6.58 -7.45 -9.80
C ASP A 192 -7.86 -6.71 -9.35
N PRO A 193 -8.72 -6.31 -10.28
CA PRO A 193 -9.90 -5.51 -9.98
C PRO A 193 -11.06 -6.30 -9.36
N LEU A 194 -11.14 -7.62 -9.59
CA LEU A 194 -12.29 -8.44 -9.21
C LEU A 194 -12.47 -8.52 -7.69
N SER A 195 -11.36 -8.51 -6.95
CA SER A 195 -11.35 -8.44 -5.47
C SER A 195 -12.02 -7.16 -4.95
N VAL A 196 -11.86 -6.03 -5.66
CA VAL A 196 -12.47 -4.76 -5.26
C VAL A 196 -13.98 -4.77 -5.50
N TYR A 197 -14.45 -5.40 -6.57
CA TYR A 197 -15.88 -5.61 -6.77
C TYR A 197 -16.50 -6.52 -5.71
N ALA A 198 -15.79 -7.57 -5.29
CA ALA A 198 -16.25 -8.40 -4.17
C ALA A 198 -16.34 -7.60 -2.87
N MET A 199 -15.39 -6.69 -2.62
CA MET A 199 -15.44 -5.76 -1.47
C MET A 199 -16.63 -4.79 -1.59
N ALA A 200 -16.91 -4.23 -2.77
CA ALA A 200 -18.04 -3.32 -2.98
C ALA A 200 -19.38 -4.01 -2.71
N ARG A 201 -19.53 -5.28 -3.15
CA ARG A 201 -20.72 -6.09 -2.82
C ARG A 201 -20.88 -6.31 -1.29
N ALA A 202 -19.79 -6.60 -0.59
CA ALA A 202 -19.83 -6.74 0.87
C ALA A 202 -20.21 -5.43 1.57
N LEU A 203 -19.77 -4.28 1.04
CA LEU A 203 -20.14 -2.95 1.56
C LEU A 203 -21.62 -2.64 1.31
N ALA A 204 -22.14 -2.94 0.13
CA ALA A 204 -23.57 -2.79 -0.16
C ALA A 204 -24.44 -3.68 0.74
N GLU A 205 -24.07 -4.97 0.91
CA GLU A 205 -24.74 -5.90 1.84
C GLU A 205 -24.67 -5.40 3.30
N ALA A 206 -23.60 -4.73 3.68
CA ALA A 206 -23.46 -4.11 5.00
C ALA A 206 -24.36 -2.89 5.22
N GLY A 207 -25.00 -2.38 4.15
CA GLY A 207 -25.91 -1.24 4.19
C GLY A 207 -25.24 0.10 3.93
N VAL A 208 -24.12 0.12 3.21
CA VAL A 208 -23.58 1.38 2.64
C VAL A 208 -24.59 1.92 1.62
N PRO A 209 -25.05 3.19 1.75
CA PRO A 209 -26.04 3.75 0.83
C PRO A 209 -25.51 3.86 -0.61
N ASP A 210 -26.45 3.85 -1.57
CA ASP A 210 -26.16 4.00 -2.98
C ASP A 210 -25.36 5.27 -3.28
N GLY A 211 -24.35 5.16 -4.15
CA GLY A 211 -23.47 6.25 -4.52
C GLY A 211 -22.35 6.58 -3.52
N VAL A 212 -22.41 6.09 -2.27
CA VAL A 212 -21.34 6.33 -1.28
C VAL A 212 -20.05 5.62 -1.68
N VAL A 213 -20.15 4.45 -2.29
CA VAL A 213 -19.03 3.69 -2.86
C VAL A 213 -19.34 3.40 -4.33
N ASN A 214 -18.40 3.75 -5.20
CA ASN A 214 -18.47 3.46 -6.63
C ASN A 214 -17.16 2.81 -7.07
N VAL A 215 -17.21 1.87 -8.02
CA VAL A 215 -16.02 1.20 -8.55
C VAL A 215 -16.05 1.30 -10.06
N VAL A 216 -14.99 1.87 -10.62
CA VAL A 216 -14.76 1.99 -12.07
C VAL A 216 -13.41 1.39 -12.42
N THR A 217 -13.36 0.61 -13.49
CA THR A 217 -12.15 -0.07 -13.95
C THR A 217 -11.82 0.26 -15.40
N GLY A 218 -10.57 0.00 -15.75
CA GLY A 218 -10.08 0.13 -17.11
C GLY A 218 -8.64 -0.36 -17.19
N SER A 219 -8.30 -1.00 -18.30
CA SER A 219 -6.98 -1.57 -18.59
C SER A 219 -5.95 -0.50 -18.94
N SER A 220 -6.40 0.64 -19.46
CA SER A 220 -5.55 1.77 -19.86
C SER A 220 -5.48 2.88 -18.79
N PRO A 221 -4.52 3.81 -18.87
CA PRO A 221 -4.43 4.98 -17.99
C PRO A 221 -5.65 5.92 -18.04
N ALA A 222 -6.40 5.92 -19.14
CA ALA A 222 -7.46 6.91 -19.41
C ALA A 222 -8.53 7.00 -18.31
N VAL A 223 -8.97 5.85 -17.76
CA VAL A 223 -9.93 5.83 -16.64
C VAL A 223 -9.32 6.44 -15.38
N GLY A 224 -8.05 6.15 -15.09
CA GLY A 224 -7.33 6.74 -13.97
C GLY A 224 -7.18 8.27 -14.10
N GLU A 225 -6.83 8.74 -15.30
CA GLU A 225 -6.71 10.16 -15.62
C GLU A 225 -8.06 10.87 -15.50
N ALA A 226 -9.14 10.24 -15.98
CA ALA A 226 -10.50 10.75 -15.87
C ALA A 226 -10.93 10.89 -14.40
N VAL A 227 -10.66 9.86 -13.58
CA VAL A 227 -10.95 9.86 -12.13
C VAL A 227 -10.19 10.97 -11.41
N VAL A 228 -8.88 11.08 -11.62
CA VAL A 228 -8.02 12.06 -10.93
C VAL A 228 -8.31 13.49 -11.38
N GLY A 229 -8.57 13.68 -12.69
CA GLY A 229 -8.85 14.97 -13.31
C GLY A 229 -10.29 15.48 -13.14
N SER A 230 -11.20 14.68 -12.55
CA SER A 230 -12.59 15.12 -12.36
C SER A 230 -12.70 16.29 -11.39
N PRO A 231 -13.44 17.38 -11.71
CA PRO A 231 -13.67 18.49 -10.79
C PRO A 231 -14.46 18.08 -9.53
N GLU A 232 -15.19 16.97 -9.59
CA GLU A 232 -15.98 16.46 -8.48
C GLU A 232 -15.12 15.80 -7.37
N VAL A 233 -13.82 15.54 -7.63
CA VAL A 233 -12.90 14.94 -6.68
C VAL A 233 -12.23 16.02 -5.82
N ASP A 234 -12.41 15.91 -4.51
CA ASP A 234 -11.78 16.80 -3.52
C ASP A 234 -10.40 16.27 -3.06
N MET A 235 -10.24 14.94 -3.04
CA MET A 235 -9.02 14.28 -2.60
C MET A 235 -8.67 13.09 -3.48
N VAL A 236 -7.39 12.91 -3.76
CA VAL A 236 -6.86 11.69 -4.36
C VAL A 236 -6.03 10.92 -3.33
N SER A 237 -6.43 9.68 -3.06
CA SER A 237 -5.65 8.72 -2.27
C SER A 237 -5.10 7.65 -3.21
N PHE A 238 -3.80 7.70 -3.45
CA PHE A 238 -3.09 6.87 -4.41
C PHE A 238 -2.07 5.95 -3.73
N THR A 239 -1.99 4.72 -4.19
CA THR A 239 -0.86 3.82 -3.92
C THR A 239 -0.38 3.22 -5.24
N GLY A 240 0.92 3.36 -5.53
CA GLY A 240 1.49 2.83 -6.77
C GLY A 240 2.90 3.34 -7.04
N SER A 241 3.32 3.33 -8.33
CA SER A 241 4.66 3.75 -8.71
C SER A 241 4.88 5.25 -8.50
N THR A 242 6.12 5.62 -8.19
CA THR A 242 6.52 7.02 -8.01
C THR A 242 6.26 7.87 -9.24
N ALA A 243 6.47 7.33 -10.44
CA ALA A 243 6.22 8.05 -11.69
C ALA A 243 4.74 8.41 -11.87
N VAL A 244 3.83 7.48 -11.60
CA VAL A 244 2.37 7.73 -11.65
C VAL A 244 1.97 8.70 -10.54
N GLY A 245 2.52 8.53 -9.32
CA GLY A 245 2.27 9.46 -8.21
C GLY A 245 2.68 10.90 -8.51
N GLN A 246 3.79 11.11 -9.22
CA GLN A 246 4.23 12.43 -9.66
C GLN A 246 3.25 13.04 -10.68
N ALA A 247 2.78 12.26 -11.65
CA ALA A 247 1.77 12.71 -12.62
C ALA A 247 0.45 13.10 -11.92
N ILE A 248 -0.03 12.26 -11.00
CA ILE A 248 -1.22 12.55 -10.18
C ILE A 248 -1.00 13.81 -9.32
N GLY A 249 0.17 13.91 -8.69
CA GLY A 249 0.52 15.08 -7.87
C GLY A 249 0.51 16.40 -8.64
N ALA A 250 0.95 16.38 -9.90
CA ALA A 250 0.88 17.54 -10.79
C ALA A 250 -0.58 17.97 -11.05
N VAL A 251 -1.47 17.03 -11.34
CA VAL A 251 -2.91 17.31 -11.52
C VAL A 251 -3.52 17.82 -10.21
N CYS A 252 -3.25 17.15 -9.08
CA CYS A 252 -3.76 17.57 -7.78
C CYS A 252 -3.29 18.98 -7.41
N GLY A 253 -2.03 19.30 -7.65
CA GLY A 253 -1.46 20.64 -7.41
C GLY A 253 -2.12 21.72 -8.26
N GLY A 254 -2.33 21.45 -9.56
CA GLY A 254 -3.01 22.36 -10.48
C GLY A 254 -4.48 22.63 -10.13
N MET A 255 -5.14 21.66 -9.46
CA MET A 255 -6.55 21.75 -9.06
C MET A 255 -6.73 22.01 -7.56
N LEU A 256 -5.64 22.16 -6.78
CA LEU A 256 -5.63 22.31 -5.32
C LEU A 256 -6.36 21.17 -4.56
N LYS A 257 -6.34 19.95 -5.12
CA LYS A 257 -6.93 18.78 -4.47
C LYS A 257 -6.05 18.29 -3.32
N ARG A 258 -6.67 17.80 -2.27
CA ARG A 258 -5.98 17.03 -1.24
C ARG A 258 -5.35 15.76 -1.84
N GLN A 259 -4.23 15.32 -1.27
CA GLN A 259 -3.56 14.12 -1.73
C GLN A 259 -2.95 13.32 -0.58
N LEU A 260 -3.11 12.01 -0.65
CA LEU A 260 -2.39 11.02 0.14
C LEU A 260 -1.70 10.07 -0.83
N MET A 261 -0.37 10.10 -0.84
CA MET A 261 0.45 9.36 -1.81
C MET A 261 1.31 8.35 -1.08
N GLU A 262 1.09 7.06 -1.37
CA GLU A 262 1.91 5.95 -0.94
C GLU A 262 2.63 5.37 -2.15
N LEU A 263 3.93 5.64 -2.25
CA LEU A 263 4.71 5.39 -3.45
C LEU A 263 5.79 4.35 -3.22
N GLY A 264 6.71 4.23 -4.18
CA GLY A 264 7.78 3.26 -4.15
C GLY A 264 8.77 3.42 -3.00
N GLY A 265 9.59 2.42 -2.82
CA GLY A 265 10.64 2.38 -1.82
C GLY A 265 11.90 1.70 -2.31
N LYS A 266 13.04 2.08 -1.71
CA LYS A 266 14.33 1.41 -1.81
C LYS A 266 14.96 1.34 -0.42
N GLY A 267 14.20 0.74 0.51
CA GLY A 267 14.55 0.66 1.91
C GLY A 267 15.88 -0.04 2.15
N ALA A 268 16.55 0.36 3.23
CA ALA A 268 17.79 -0.23 3.69
C ALA A 268 17.58 -1.08 4.96
N ALA A 269 18.30 -2.20 5.06
CA ALA A 269 18.54 -2.89 6.32
C ALA A 269 20.00 -2.68 6.72
N LEU A 270 20.22 -1.96 7.81
CA LEU A 270 21.56 -1.72 8.38
C LEU A 270 21.84 -2.82 9.40
N VAL A 271 22.91 -3.59 9.19
CA VAL A 271 23.26 -4.74 10.05
C VAL A 271 24.65 -4.50 10.65
N PHE A 272 24.69 -4.29 11.96
CA PHE A 272 25.92 -4.02 12.71
C PHE A 272 26.58 -5.31 13.22
N ASP A 273 27.89 -5.24 13.47
CA ASP A 273 28.75 -6.37 13.87
C ASP A 273 28.61 -6.77 15.34
N ASP A 274 27.89 -6.01 16.14
CA ASP A 274 27.61 -6.26 17.56
C ASP A 274 26.49 -7.29 17.81
N LEU A 275 25.92 -7.86 16.76
CA LEU A 275 24.93 -8.93 16.86
C LEU A 275 25.58 -10.25 17.29
N ASP A 276 25.00 -10.91 18.31
CA ASP A 276 25.30 -12.30 18.60
C ASP A 276 24.74 -13.25 17.51
N GLU A 277 24.99 -14.54 17.61
CA GLU A 277 24.51 -15.54 16.65
C GLU A 277 22.98 -15.53 16.47
N ARG A 278 22.25 -15.30 17.56
CA ARG A 278 20.77 -15.24 17.53
C ARG A 278 20.28 -13.98 16.83
N GLY A 279 20.93 -12.84 17.10
CA GLY A 279 20.65 -11.56 16.47
C GLY A 279 20.94 -11.59 14.98
N LEU A 280 22.07 -12.14 14.56
CA LEU A 280 22.42 -12.30 13.15
C LEU A 280 21.44 -13.22 12.43
N ALA A 281 21.08 -14.36 13.04
CA ALA A 281 20.07 -15.26 12.48
C ALA A 281 18.68 -14.60 12.39
N ALA A 282 18.32 -13.72 13.33
CA ALA A 282 17.09 -12.95 13.28
C ALA A 282 17.12 -11.91 12.15
N ALA A 283 18.25 -11.22 11.94
CA ALA A 283 18.44 -10.30 10.83
C ALA A 283 18.31 -11.01 9.47
N VAL A 284 18.99 -12.15 9.29
CA VAL A 284 18.89 -12.98 8.08
C VAL A 284 17.44 -13.38 7.81
N ARG A 285 16.71 -13.89 8.81
CA ARG A 285 15.31 -14.28 8.65
C ARG A 285 14.42 -13.07 8.34
N GLY A 286 14.62 -11.96 9.03
CA GLY A 286 13.83 -10.75 8.82
C GLY A 286 14.00 -10.19 7.43
N ILE A 287 15.23 -9.98 7.00
CA ILE A 287 15.58 -9.50 5.64
C ILE A 287 15.08 -10.51 4.60
N GLY A 288 15.42 -11.80 4.80
CA GLY A 288 15.03 -12.87 3.90
C GLY A 288 13.52 -12.96 3.69
N THR A 289 12.75 -12.91 4.79
CA THR A 289 11.29 -12.91 4.72
C THR A 289 10.76 -11.71 3.94
N THR A 290 11.26 -10.50 4.18
CA THR A 290 10.70 -9.30 3.57
C THR A 290 10.99 -9.19 2.08
N PHE A 291 12.19 -9.57 1.60
CA PHE A 291 12.45 -9.48 0.17
C PHE A 291 11.87 -10.64 -0.65
N SER A 292 11.52 -11.76 -0.02
CA SER A 292 10.89 -12.90 -0.68
C SER A 292 9.36 -12.94 -0.51
N PHE A 293 8.85 -12.27 0.53
CA PHE A 293 7.42 -12.16 0.78
C PHE A 293 6.71 -11.57 -0.43
N TYR A 294 5.66 -12.24 -0.88
CA TYR A 294 4.88 -11.85 -2.05
C TYR A 294 5.76 -11.60 -3.29
N SER A 295 6.80 -12.45 -3.45
CA SER A 295 7.75 -12.36 -4.55
C SER A 295 8.46 -11.00 -4.64
N GLY A 296 8.71 -10.36 -3.48
CA GLY A 296 9.34 -9.05 -3.40
C GLY A 296 8.49 -7.87 -3.85
N GLN A 297 7.21 -8.07 -4.15
CA GLN A 297 6.29 -7.03 -4.62
C GLN A 297 5.71 -6.22 -3.46
N ILE A 298 6.55 -5.74 -2.57
CA ILE A 298 6.19 -4.89 -1.42
C ILE A 298 7.07 -3.65 -1.34
N CYS A 299 6.44 -2.50 -1.17
CA CYS A 299 7.11 -1.20 -1.09
C CYS A 299 8.02 -1.04 0.14
N THR A 300 7.80 -1.87 1.18
CA THR A 300 8.55 -1.83 2.45
C THR A 300 9.68 -2.83 2.52
N ALA A 301 10.01 -3.54 1.43
CA ALA A 301 11.12 -4.48 1.41
C ALA A 301 12.47 -3.77 1.59
N PRO A 302 13.34 -4.23 2.51
CA PRO A 302 14.71 -3.75 2.60
C PRO A 302 15.55 -4.37 1.47
N THR A 303 15.42 -3.81 0.27
CA THR A 303 16.09 -4.32 -0.92
C THR A 303 17.55 -3.87 -1.03
N ARG A 304 18.00 -2.97 -0.14
CA ARG A 304 19.41 -2.66 0.10
C ARG A 304 19.81 -3.19 1.48
N VAL A 305 20.74 -4.11 1.53
CA VAL A 305 21.33 -4.61 2.78
C VAL A 305 22.67 -3.92 2.98
N LEU A 306 22.77 -3.07 3.97
CA LEU A 306 23.99 -2.39 4.39
C LEU A 306 24.55 -3.17 5.57
N VAL A 307 25.73 -3.74 5.43
CA VAL A 307 26.30 -4.65 6.43
C VAL A 307 27.68 -4.19 6.86
N GLN A 308 27.93 -4.18 8.17
CA GLN A 308 29.25 -3.85 8.67
C GLN A 308 30.28 -4.88 8.20
N ARG A 309 31.39 -4.39 7.65
CA ARG A 309 32.37 -5.20 6.90
C ARG A 309 32.84 -6.45 7.64
N ALA A 310 33.00 -6.35 8.98
CA ALA A 310 33.46 -7.47 9.81
C ALA A 310 32.55 -8.71 9.75
N ILE A 311 31.26 -8.55 9.44
CA ILE A 311 30.28 -9.64 9.39
C ILE A 311 29.70 -9.86 7.99
N HIS A 312 30.24 -9.16 6.97
CA HIS A 312 29.72 -9.19 5.59
C HIS A 312 29.55 -10.62 5.07
N ASP A 313 30.61 -11.42 5.08
CA ASP A 313 30.58 -12.76 4.48
C ASP A 313 29.62 -13.71 5.22
N ARG A 314 29.52 -13.56 6.55
CA ARG A 314 28.59 -14.33 7.39
C ARG A 314 27.14 -14.00 7.04
N LEU A 315 26.82 -12.72 6.90
CA LEU A 315 25.47 -12.28 6.53
C LEU A 315 25.11 -12.72 5.13
N VAL A 316 26.03 -12.54 4.16
CA VAL A 316 25.85 -12.96 2.75
C VAL A 316 25.60 -14.47 2.67
N ALA A 317 26.42 -15.28 3.35
CA ALA A 317 26.21 -16.73 3.41
C ALA A 317 24.84 -17.10 4.01
N GLY A 318 24.45 -16.42 5.09
CA GLY A 318 23.15 -16.60 5.71
C GLY A 318 21.97 -16.26 4.78
N LEU A 319 22.04 -15.13 4.08
CA LEU A 319 21.00 -14.69 3.13
C LEU A 319 20.95 -15.60 1.89
N ALA A 320 22.11 -16.04 1.38
CA ALA A 320 22.18 -16.96 0.25
C ALA A 320 21.58 -18.33 0.62
N GLY A 321 21.93 -18.86 1.81
CA GLY A 321 21.33 -20.08 2.34
C GLY A 321 19.82 -19.96 2.56
N TYR A 322 19.37 -18.80 3.06
CA TYR A 322 17.93 -18.53 3.20
C TYR A 322 17.23 -18.51 1.84
N ALA A 323 17.76 -17.78 0.86
CA ALA A 323 17.19 -17.68 -0.49
C ALA A 323 17.13 -19.05 -1.19
N GLY A 324 18.20 -19.86 -1.08
CA GLY A 324 18.26 -21.19 -1.65
C GLY A 324 17.33 -22.24 -1.00
N ALA A 325 16.88 -21.95 0.24
CA ALA A 325 15.91 -22.82 0.95
C ALA A 325 14.45 -22.46 0.67
N LEU A 326 14.17 -21.36 -0.05
CA LEU A 326 12.82 -20.92 -0.37
C LEU A 326 12.19 -21.78 -1.46
N THR A 327 11.01 -22.30 -1.20
CA THR A 327 10.23 -23.02 -2.22
C THR A 327 9.52 -22.01 -3.13
N VAL A 328 9.96 -21.95 -4.40
CA VAL A 328 9.22 -21.28 -5.47
C VAL A 328 8.20 -22.29 -6.03
N GLY A 329 6.96 -21.88 -6.19
CA GLY A 329 5.93 -22.83 -6.63
C GLY A 329 4.55 -22.23 -6.83
N HIS A 330 3.60 -23.09 -7.18
CA HIS A 330 2.21 -22.67 -7.36
C HIS A 330 1.63 -22.11 -6.03
N PRO A 331 0.96 -20.93 -6.05
CA PRO A 331 0.52 -20.24 -4.85
C PRO A 331 -0.50 -20.99 -3.98
N ALA A 332 -1.16 -22.02 -4.55
CA ALA A 332 -2.09 -22.86 -3.81
C ALA A 332 -1.41 -23.98 -3.01
N ASP A 333 -0.17 -24.31 -3.36
CA ASP A 333 0.51 -25.47 -2.77
C ASP A 333 0.99 -25.17 -1.36
N ARG A 334 0.83 -26.17 -0.47
CA ARG A 334 1.37 -26.09 0.88
C ARG A 334 2.90 -26.12 0.82
N GLY A 335 3.52 -25.13 1.45
CA GLY A 335 4.98 -25.02 1.46
C GLY A 335 5.55 -24.04 0.44
N THR A 336 4.78 -23.60 -0.55
CA THR A 336 5.18 -22.50 -1.42
C THR A 336 5.34 -21.22 -0.60
N VAL A 337 6.50 -20.61 -0.68
CA VAL A 337 6.84 -19.34 -0.05
C VAL A 337 6.84 -18.21 -1.08
N VAL A 338 7.39 -18.49 -2.26
CA VAL A 338 7.52 -17.53 -3.35
C VAL A 338 6.60 -17.98 -4.51
N GLY A 339 5.57 -17.20 -4.79
CA GLY A 339 4.70 -17.36 -5.95
C GLY A 339 5.26 -16.61 -7.16
N PRO A 340 4.44 -16.42 -8.22
CA PRO A 340 4.81 -15.61 -9.37
C PRO A 340 4.77 -14.11 -9.03
N VAL A 341 5.38 -13.29 -9.88
CA VAL A 341 5.10 -11.86 -9.97
C VAL A 341 3.84 -11.63 -10.82
N VAL A 342 3.26 -10.44 -10.76
CA VAL A 342 1.89 -10.17 -11.24
C VAL A 342 1.68 -10.32 -12.76
N SER A 343 2.73 -10.19 -13.57
CA SER A 343 2.61 -10.25 -15.04
C SER A 343 3.91 -10.62 -15.74
N ALA A 344 3.82 -11.03 -17.01
CA ALA A 344 5.00 -11.28 -17.86
C ALA A 344 5.89 -10.04 -17.99
N ALA A 345 5.31 -8.87 -18.24
CA ALA A 345 6.05 -7.62 -18.36
C ALA A 345 6.80 -7.28 -17.06
N HIS A 346 6.20 -7.59 -15.90
CA HIS A 346 6.86 -7.37 -14.62
C HIS A 346 7.99 -8.38 -14.36
N ARG A 347 7.81 -9.65 -14.72
CA ARG A 347 8.87 -10.67 -14.69
C ARG A 347 10.06 -10.22 -15.53
N ASP A 348 9.82 -9.85 -16.78
CA ASP A 348 10.85 -9.43 -17.72
C ASP A 348 11.60 -8.18 -17.21
N ARG A 349 10.89 -7.26 -16.55
CA ARG A 349 11.50 -6.12 -15.86
C ARG A 349 12.44 -6.57 -14.74
N VAL A 350 12.03 -7.50 -13.88
CA VAL A 350 12.84 -7.97 -12.75
C VAL A 350 14.09 -8.72 -13.27
N GLU A 351 13.92 -9.62 -14.25
CA GLU A 351 15.03 -10.33 -14.92
C GLU A 351 15.99 -9.34 -15.58
N GLY A 352 15.46 -8.28 -16.22
CA GLY A 352 16.25 -7.21 -16.81
C GLY A 352 17.13 -6.46 -15.79
N TYR A 353 16.63 -6.23 -14.56
CA TYR A 353 17.45 -5.64 -13.50
C TYR A 353 18.56 -6.58 -13.00
N VAL A 354 18.29 -7.89 -12.95
CA VAL A 354 19.32 -8.86 -12.57
C VAL A 354 20.45 -8.88 -13.62
N SER A 355 20.08 -8.88 -14.91
CA SER A 355 21.05 -8.78 -16.01
C SER A 355 21.85 -7.48 -15.95
N LEU A 356 21.16 -6.35 -15.78
CA LEU A 356 21.78 -5.05 -15.61
C LEU A 356 22.77 -5.00 -14.45
N GLY A 357 22.42 -5.61 -13.31
CA GLY A 357 23.32 -5.69 -12.17
C GLY A 357 24.62 -6.42 -12.50
N ARG A 358 24.54 -7.55 -13.24
CA ARG A 358 25.72 -8.27 -13.73
C ARG A 358 26.56 -7.39 -14.66
N ASP A 359 25.92 -6.70 -15.60
CA ASP A 359 26.59 -5.82 -16.56
C ASP A 359 27.28 -4.63 -15.87
N GLU A 360 26.72 -4.14 -14.77
CA GLU A 360 27.30 -3.09 -13.92
C GLU A 360 28.41 -3.60 -12.97
N GLY A 361 28.63 -4.92 -12.90
CA GLY A 361 29.72 -5.56 -12.15
C GLY A 361 29.28 -6.22 -10.83
N ALA A 362 28.00 -6.29 -10.53
CA ALA A 362 27.51 -7.03 -9.37
C ALA A 362 27.61 -8.55 -9.60
N ARG A 363 27.94 -9.29 -8.55
CA ARG A 363 28.01 -10.75 -8.58
C ARG A 363 26.76 -11.37 -7.95
N VAL A 364 26.12 -12.28 -8.69
CA VAL A 364 24.97 -13.07 -8.20
C VAL A 364 25.49 -14.21 -7.32
N VAL A 365 24.99 -14.32 -6.10
CA VAL A 365 25.37 -15.39 -5.15
C VAL A 365 24.22 -16.34 -4.83
N ALA A 366 22.98 -15.96 -5.17
CA ALA A 366 21.81 -16.84 -5.13
C ALA A 366 20.81 -16.38 -6.19
N GLY A 367 20.04 -17.30 -6.77
CA GLY A 367 19.08 -17.01 -7.82
C GLY A 367 19.71 -16.52 -9.12
N GLY A 368 19.11 -15.51 -9.72
CA GLY A 368 19.62 -14.85 -10.92
C GLY A 368 19.21 -15.51 -12.24
N GLU A 369 18.59 -16.66 -12.19
CA GLU A 369 18.03 -17.38 -13.34
C GLU A 369 16.53 -17.60 -13.12
N ARG A 370 15.81 -17.86 -14.20
CA ARG A 370 14.40 -18.25 -14.08
C ARG A 370 14.31 -19.59 -13.36
N PRO A 371 13.44 -19.72 -12.33
CA PRO A 371 13.31 -21.00 -11.67
C PRO A 371 12.72 -22.03 -12.64
N ASP A 372 13.26 -23.25 -12.62
CA ASP A 372 12.80 -24.40 -13.36
C ASP A 372 12.27 -25.49 -12.43
N GLY A 373 11.47 -26.41 -12.96
CA GLY A 373 10.95 -27.53 -12.21
C GLY A 373 9.46 -27.81 -12.53
N PRO A 374 8.94 -28.93 -12.04
CA PRO A 374 7.55 -29.31 -12.31
C PRO A 374 6.55 -28.22 -11.85
N GLY A 375 5.68 -27.78 -12.76
CA GLY A 375 4.66 -26.76 -12.51
C GLY A 375 5.15 -25.31 -12.62
N LEU A 376 6.41 -25.08 -13.04
CA LEU A 376 6.96 -23.74 -13.28
C LEU A 376 7.15 -23.43 -14.77
N GLU A 377 6.69 -24.32 -15.66
CA GLU A 377 6.79 -24.17 -17.12
C GLU A 377 5.90 -23.03 -17.63
N ARG A 378 4.84 -22.73 -16.90
CA ARG A 378 3.92 -21.61 -17.12
C ARG A 378 3.92 -20.69 -15.90
N GLY A 379 3.46 -19.46 -16.08
CA GLY A 379 3.40 -18.45 -15.02
C GLY A 379 4.64 -17.56 -14.98
N PHE A 380 4.55 -16.51 -14.18
CA PHE A 380 5.52 -15.41 -14.17
C PHE A 380 6.48 -15.52 -12.97
N TYR A 381 7.13 -16.67 -12.83
CA TYR A 381 8.03 -16.95 -11.70
C TYR A 381 9.38 -16.27 -11.85
N VAL A 382 9.93 -15.80 -10.72
CA VAL A 382 11.27 -15.21 -10.59
C VAL A 382 11.95 -15.82 -9.36
N ALA A 383 13.19 -16.27 -9.50
CA ALA A 383 13.95 -16.81 -8.38
C ALA A 383 14.39 -15.69 -7.41
N PRO A 384 14.27 -15.90 -6.08
CA PRO A 384 14.87 -15.00 -5.10
C PRO A 384 16.35 -14.81 -5.36
N THR A 385 16.76 -13.56 -5.59
CA THR A 385 18.09 -13.21 -6.11
C THR A 385 18.86 -12.32 -5.14
N LEU A 386 20.10 -12.69 -4.85
CA LEU A 386 21.04 -11.94 -4.02
C LEU A 386 22.23 -11.46 -4.87
N LEU A 387 22.44 -10.15 -4.90
CA LEU A 387 23.53 -9.47 -5.57
C LEU A 387 24.52 -8.92 -4.53
N VAL A 388 25.79 -9.19 -4.72
CA VAL A 388 26.91 -8.66 -3.91
C VAL A 388 27.89 -7.92 -4.82
N ASP A 389 28.93 -7.34 -4.22
CA ASP A 389 29.95 -6.54 -4.92
C ASP A 389 29.31 -5.32 -5.62
N CYS A 390 28.21 -4.81 -5.04
CA CYS A 390 27.48 -3.68 -5.57
C CYS A 390 28.11 -2.34 -5.14
N ALA A 391 28.15 -1.39 -6.08
CA ALA A 391 28.55 -0.01 -5.82
C ALA A 391 27.30 0.91 -5.66
N PRO A 392 27.37 1.97 -4.83
CA PRO A 392 26.23 2.87 -4.58
C PRO A 392 25.62 3.51 -5.83
N GLY A 393 26.39 3.67 -6.92
CA GLY A 393 25.93 4.26 -8.18
C GLY A 393 25.17 3.30 -9.09
N MET A 394 25.20 1.99 -8.85
CA MET A 394 24.54 1.01 -9.71
C MET A 394 23.01 1.19 -9.69
N ARG A 395 22.35 1.01 -10.82
CA ARG A 395 20.91 1.14 -10.95
C ARG A 395 20.15 0.13 -10.08
N VAL A 396 20.69 -1.09 -9.92
CA VAL A 396 20.11 -2.10 -9.01
C VAL A 396 20.14 -1.66 -7.54
N VAL A 397 21.02 -0.73 -7.16
CA VAL A 397 21.08 -0.13 -5.81
C VAL A 397 20.14 1.06 -5.68
N ARG A 398 19.95 1.83 -6.73
CA ARG A 398 19.23 3.10 -6.69
C ARG A 398 17.75 3.00 -7.05
N GLU A 399 17.39 2.09 -7.97
CA GLU A 399 16.04 2.00 -8.52
C GLU A 399 15.20 0.91 -7.84
N GLU A 400 13.89 1.15 -7.73
CA GLU A 400 12.95 0.15 -7.22
C GLU A 400 12.72 -0.95 -8.25
N ILE A 401 13.07 -2.19 -7.91
CA ILE A 401 12.89 -3.36 -8.78
C ILE A 401 11.47 -3.92 -8.63
N PHE A 402 10.96 -3.96 -7.41
CA PHE A 402 9.66 -4.50 -7.01
C PHE A 402 9.54 -6.01 -7.28
N GLY A 403 10.60 -6.74 -7.04
CA GLY A 403 10.74 -8.18 -7.21
C GLY A 403 11.63 -8.79 -6.13
N PRO A 404 11.82 -10.11 -6.11
CA PRO A 404 12.55 -10.79 -5.07
C PRO A 404 14.10 -10.66 -5.27
N VAL A 405 14.57 -9.42 -5.37
CA VAL A 405 15.97 -9.08 -5.62
C VAL A 405 16.47 -8.15 -4.52
N VAL A 406 17.57 -8.52 -3.89
CA VAL A 406 18.23 -7.74 -2.86
C VAL A 406 19.72 -7.54 -3.20
N VAL A 407 20.24 -6.35 -2.88
CA VAL A 407 21.64 -5.98 -3.07
C VAL A 407 22.31 -5.81 -1.73
N VAL A 408 23.60 -6.19 -1.62
CA VAL A 408 24.40 -6.08 -0.40
C VAL A 408 25.56 -5.14 -0.62
N LEU A 409 25.73 -4.17 0.30
CA LEU A 409 26.84 -3.22 0.30
C LEU A 409 27.50 -3.24 1.69
N PRO A 410 28.83 -3.32 1.78
CA PRO A 410 29.52 -3.17 3.06
C PRO A 410 29.62 -1.71 3.50
N PHE A 411 29.72 -1.49 4.81
CA PHE A 411 30.12 -0.22 5.41
C PHE A 411 31.14 -0.46 6.52
N ASP A 412 31.90 0.58 6.89
CA ASP A 412 32.94 0.48 7.91
C ASP A 412 32.48 1.03 9.26
N ASP A 413 31.75 2.11 9.29
CA ASP A 413 31.29 2.75 10.54
C ASP A 413 29.82 3.22 10.47
N GLU A 414 29.33 3.74 11.61
CA GLU A 414 27.93 4.19 11.78
C GLU A 414 27.59 5.37 10.86
N ASP A 415 28.53 6.29 10.66
CA ASP A 415 28.29 7.49 9.86
C ASP A 415 28.16 7.14 8.38
N GLU A 416 29.01 6.24 7.90
CA GLU A 416 28.93 5.70 6.53
C GLU A 416 27.62 4.91 6.32
N ALA A 417 27.23 4.07 7.28
CA ALA A 417 25.98 3.32 7.22
C ALA A 417 24.76 4.26 7.05
N VAL A 418 24.71 5.32 7.85
CA VAL A 418 23.64 6.32 7.76
C VAL A 418 23.69 7.11 6.47
N ALA A 419 24.89 7.48 6.00
CA ALA A 419 25.07 8.17 4.72
C ALA A 419 24.57 7.33 3.55
N LEU A 420 24.99 6.06 3.46
CA LEU A 420 24.54 5.11 2.43
C LEU A 420 23.03 4.84 2.50
N ALA A 421 22.47 4.69 3.70
CA ALA A 421 21.04 4.49 3.87
C ALA A 421 20.23 5.67 3.32
N ASN A 422 20.68 6.89 3.61
CA ASN A 422 20.02 8.12 3.20
C ASN A 422 20.30 8.52 1.73
N ASP A 423 21.32 7.96 1.08
CA ASP A 423 21.65 8.23 -0.33
C ASP A 423 20.71 7.48 -1.27
N THR A 424 19.48 7.89 -1.30
CA THR A 424 18.41 7.41 -2.18
C THR A 424 17.35 8.48 -2.33
N ASP A 425 16.63 8.48 -3.44
CA ASP A 425 15.46 9.33 -3.66
C ASP A 425 14.25 8.91 -2.83
N TYR A 426 14.27 7.71 -2.27
CA TYR A 426 13.21 7.11 -1.50
C TYR A 426 13.40 7.30 0.01
N GLY A 427 12.36 6.98 0.78
CA GLY A 427 12.39 7.02 2.23
C GLY A 427 11.10 6.48 2.82
N LEU A 428 10.71 5.23 2.47
CA LEU A 428 9.48 4.65 2.99
C LEU A 428 9.73 3.97 4.34
N ILE A 429 10.45 2.86 4.38
CA ILE A 429 10.81 2.15 5.61
C ILE A 429 12.25 1.65 5.52
N ASP A 430 13.00 1.86 6.59
CA ASP A 430 14.32 1.27 6.81
C ASP A 430 14.32 0.37 8.05
N TYR A 431 15.38 -0.41 8.22
CA TYR A 431 15.53 -1.35 9.33
C TYR A 431 16.92 -1.26 9.91
N VAL A 432 17.04 -1.36 11.25
CA VAL A 432 18.31 -1.36 11.96
C VAL A 432 18.42 -2.62 12.81
N TRP A 433 19.50 -3.36 12.64
CA TRP A 433 19.81 -4.57 13.37
C TRP A 433 21.11 -4.38 14.15
N SER A 434 21.03 -4.33 15.47
CA SER A 434 22.16 -4.11 16.38
C SER A 434 21.88 -4.77 17.74
N GLY A 435 22.91 -5.30 18.36
CA GLY A 435 22.86 -5.81 19.73
C GLY A 435 22.76 -4.69 20.77
N ASP A 436 23.24 -3.49 20.41
CA ASP A 436 23.14 -2.28 21.24
C ASP A 436 21.90 -1.47 20.87
N MET A 437 20.88 -1.50 21.74
CA MET A 437 19.64 -0.74 21.55
C MET A 437 19.86 0.78 21.52
N ALA A 438 20.85 1.31 22.25
CA ALA A 438 21.16 2.74 22.22
C ALA A 438 21.69 3.15 20.85
N ARG A 439 22.57 2.33 20.24
CA ARG A 439 23.01 2.47 18.86
C ARG A 439 21.82 2.42 17.92
N ALA A 440 20.98 1.38 18.03
CA ALA A 440 19.85 1.18 17.14
C ALA A 440 18.90 2.38 17.10
N PHE A 441 18.56 2.96 18.27
CA PHE A 441 17.71 4.17 18.34
C PHE A 441 18.43 5.42 17.82
N ARG A 442 19.73 5.57 18.11
CA ARG A 442 20.53 6.71 17.61
C ARG A 442 20.61 6.70 16.08
N VAL A 443 20.88 5.53 15.49
CA VAL A 443 20.90 5.36 14.02
C VAL A 443 19.51 5.60 13.44
N ALA A 444 18.47 4.98 14.00
CA ALA A 444 17.10 5.15 13.53
C ALA A 444 16.67 6.63 13.49
N GLY A 445 17.07 7.43 14.49
CA GLY A 445 16.79 8.86 14.53
C GLY A 445 17.48 9.69 13.45
N ARG A 446 18.49 9.12 12.76
CA ARG A 446 19.25 9.79 11.69
C ARG A 446 18.78 9.36 10.28
N LEU A 447 17.95 8.32 10.17
CA LEU A 447 17.42 7.83 8.89
C LEU A 447 16.30 8.72 8.39
N ARG A 448 16.32 9.02 7.10
CA ARG A 448 15.32 9.86 6.43
C ARG A 448 14.24 9.01 5.75
N SER A 449 13.55 8.22 6.56
CA SER A 449 12.43 7.37 6.14
C SER A 449 11.22 7.57 7.06
N GLY A 450 10.04 7.26 6.54
CA GLY A 450 8.78 7.43 7.27
C GLY A 450 8.57 6.41 8.39
N GLY A 451 9.28 5.29 8.34
CA GLY A 451 9.30 4.29 9.40
C GLY A 451 10.66 3.61 9.54
N VAL A 452 11.01 3.19 10.75
CA VAL A 452 12.22 2.40 11.02
C VAL A 452 11.89 1.21 11.90
N GLY A 453 12.16 -0.01 11.42
CA GLY A 453 12.11 -1.23 12.23
C GLY A 453 13.42 -1.40 13.00
N ILE A 454 13.36 -1.58 14.32
CA ILE A 454 14.53 -1.84 15.17
C ILE A 454 14.49 -3.30 15.61
N ASN A 455 15.44 -4.10 15.14
CA ASN A 455 15.52 -5.54 15.38
C ASN A 455 14.23 -6.31 15.06
N THR A 456 13.41 -5.79 14.14
CA THR A 456 12.13 -6.37 13.74
C THR A 456 11.71 -5.91 12.36
N ILE A 457 10.99 -6.78 11.65
CA ILE A 457 10.22 -6.43 10.45
C ILE A 457 8.74 -6.17 10.76
N GLY A 458 8.35 -6.36 12.01
CA GLY A 458 6.97 -6.17 12.47
C GLY A 458 6.54 -4.71 12.40
N ARG A 459 5.24 -4.50 12.20
CA ARG A 459 4.65 -3.16 12.12
C ARG A 459 3.57 -2.99 13.18
N ASN A 460 3.55 -1.83 13.81
CA ASN A 460 2.44 -1.42 14.65
C ASN A 460 1.37 -0.76 13.77
N MET A 461 0.15 -1.31 13.77
CA MET A 461 -0.95 -0.84 12.92
C MET A 461 -1.59 0.48 13.40
N GLU A 462 -1.17 1.04 14.53
CA GLU A 462 -1.53 2.39 14.97
C GLU A 462 -0.42 3.41 14.69
N ALA A 463 0.79 2.97 14.34
CA ALA A 463 1.88 3.87 13.98
C ALA A 463 1.64 4.49 12.60
N PRO A 464 2.02 5.77 12.39
CA PRO A 464 1.88 6.41 11.08
C PRO A 464 2.64 5.65 10.01
N PHE A 465 2.01 5.46 8.86
CA PHE A 465 2.62 4.85 7.69
C PHE A 465 2.68 5.86 6.55
N GLY A 466 3.79 5.93 5.86
CA GLY A 466 3.99 6.80 4.71
C GLY A 466 5.44 7.21 4.53
N GLY A 467 5.80 7.66 3.33
CA GLY A 467 7.17 7.94 2.94
C GLY A 467 7.64 9.37 3.20
N PHE A 468 8.96 9.50 3.24
CA PHE A 468 9.69 10.75 3.03
C PHE A 468 10.11 10.83 1.57
N LYS A 469 10.60 11.99 1.14
CA LYS A 469 11.15 12.22 -0.20
C LYS A 469 10.16 11.74 -1.30
N ARG A 470 10.63 10.94 -2.28
CA ARG A 470 9.81 10.44 -3.40
C ARG A 470 8.97 9.20 -3.06
N SER A 471 8.98 8.76 -1.79
CA SER A 471 8.14 7.64 -1.34
C SER A 471 6.73 8.05 -0.94
N GLY A 472 6.39 9.34 -0.92
CA GLY A 472 5.01 9.75 -0.76
C GLY A 472 4.78 11.05 0.00
N ILE A 473 3.49 11.37 0.15
CA ILE A 473 2.98 12.56 0.83
C ILE A 473 1.84 12.15 1.74
N GLY A 474 1.83 12.66 2.96
CA GLY A 474 0.81 12.31 3.96
C GLY A 474 1.18 11.11 4.82
N ARG A 475 0.24 10.68 5.66
CA ARG A 475 0.37 9.50 6.51
C ARG A 475 -0.93 8.71 6.52
N ASP A 476 -0.79 7.41 6.33
CA ASP A 476 -1.86 6.41 6.39
C ASP A 476 -1.78 5.64 7.72
N VAL A 477 -2.74 4.76 7.94
CA VAL A 477 -2.85 3.83 9.05
C VAL A 477 -3.18 4.51 10.40
N GLY A 478 -3.83 3.79 11.30
CA GLY A 478 -4.24 4.29 12.62
C GLY A 478 -5.08 5.57 12.55
N SER A 479 -4.97 6.41 13.54
CA SER A 479 -5.66 7.73 13.57
C SER A 479 -5.09 8.72 12.56
N TYR A 480 -3.89 8.48 12.02
CA TYR A 480 -3.26 9.37 11.03
C TYR A 480 -4.02 9.36 9.69
N ALA A 481 -4.56 8.20 9.29
CA ALA A 481 -5.44 8.14 8.13
C ALA A 481 -6.70 9.00 8.32
N LEU A 482 -7.32 8.98 9.52
CA LEU A 482 -8.47 9.84 9.80
C LEU A 482 -8.14 11.33 9.65
N HIS A 483 -6.92 11.74 10.01
CA HIS A 483 -6.47 13.11 9.78
C HIS A 483 -6.30 13.42 8.29
N ALA A 484 -5.79 12.47 7.50
CA ALA A 484 -5.59 12.66 6.07
C ALA A 484 -6.91 12.85 5.30
N TYR A 485 -7.98 12.14 5.71
CA TYR A 485 -9.30 12.21 5.08
C TYR A 485 -10.23 13.25 5.68
N SER A 486 -9.70 14.25 6.38
CA SER A 486 -10.47 15.32 7.00
C SER A 486 -9.87 16.70 6.77
N GLU A 487 -10.74 17.72 6.78
CA GLU A 487 -10.40 19.15 6.80
C GLU A 487 -10.59 19.70 8.21
N LEU A 488 -9.70 20.61 8.62
CA LEU A 488 -9.84 21.33 9.89
C LEU A 488 -10.58 22.65 9.68
N GLN A 489 -11.68 22.83 10.40
CA GLN A 489 -12.45 24.08 10.47
C GLN A 489 -12.26 24.69 11.86
N ALA A 490 -11.94 25.98 11.91
CA ALA A 490 -11.96 26.75 13.17
C ALA A 490 -13.35 27.34 13.38
N LEU A 491 -13.94 27.11 14.55
CA LEU A 491 -15.13 27.79 15.04
C LEU A 491 -14.70 28.70 16.20
N VAL A 492 -14.98 30.01 16.08
CA VAL A 492 -14.58 31.01 17.06
C VAL A 492 -15.82 31.79 17.49
N TRP A 493 -15.96 32.03 18.78
CA TRP A 493 -17.09 32.79 19.34
C TRP A 493 -16.65 33.71 20.49
N PRO A 494 -17.35 34.83 20.73
CA PRO A 494 -17.06 35.66 21.88
C PRO A 494 -17.50 34.91 23.15
N GLY A 495 -16.64 34.91 24.17
CA GLY A 495 -17.01 34.58 25.55
C GLY A 495 -17.88 35.67 26.11
N GLY A 496 -18.97 35.28 26.75
CA GLY A 496 -19.91 36.23 27.38
C GLY A 496 -19.31 37.00 28.54
#